data_81b410c1a2fc9f4a3062383fb495b1d6
#
_entry.id   81b410c1a2fc9f4a3062383fb495b1d6
#
_cell.length_a   1.000
_cell.length_b   1.000
_cell.length_c   1.000
_cell.angle_alpha   90.00
_cell.angle_beta   90.00
_cell.angle_gamma   90.00
#
_symmetry.space_group_name_H-M   'P 1'
#
loop_
_entity.id
_entity.type
_entity.pdbx_description
1 polymer ?
#
loop_
_entity_poly.entity_id
_entity_poly.type
_entity_poly.pdbx_seq_one_letter_code
_entity_poly.pdbx_strand_id
1 'polypeptide(L)'
;MHFSVNRHSIIAKFIALSCVLALTLPVAQGQGKAIKPGFNLFSKDQDIALGKEAAVEIEKEVQVVDDRELTAYIDRMGREMAANSQDPEYDFTFKVVADPAINAFALPGGPIYVNTGLISNADNEAQLAGVIGHEIGHVVLRHSTNQASKSAMFQLPAMLAGGALNKKGGMLASLGSIGLGLGLNSALMRYSRKAETQSDIVGSRMMAKSGYNPIEAANFFKKLEESGGARGPEFLSSHPNPGNRSATIREEIAGFPKRNYTTNSREFERMKARAKSVQPKAEATTPAGSPSGQNATTGNITQTASGSKAYQGRGYVFEFGGDWAAHEGGDGSTVTVVPSDGVVKGADGKTSIARGILAGIFPNDDGQHEATTALVGDLRAGNPGLEVLNGYRRGMRIGGREGESVFMEGPSSLSGQREYIWLVTSTDPDGLFYLLMISPEDEYEQRSGYYEQVVRSIRFQ
;
A
#
# COMPACT_ATOMS: atom_id res chain seq x y z
N MET A 1 80.83 -22.88 -12.66
CA MET A 1 79.62 -23.48 -12.12
C MET A 1 78.40 -22.76 -12.70
N HIS A 2 77.72 -23.38 -13.68
CA HIS A 2 76.48 -22.82 -14.29
C HIS A 2 75.29 -23.44 -13.61
N PHE A 3 74.49 -22.62 -12.89
CA PHE A 3 73.20 -23.05 -12.37
C PHE A 3 72.15 -22.85 -13.50
N SER A 4 71.70 -23.93 -14.08
CA SER A 4 70.56 -23.97 -15.00
C SER A 4 69.28 -23.97 -14.19
N VAL A 5 68.54 -22.83 -14.14
CA VAL A 5 67.22 -22.77 -13.54
C VAL A 5 66.23 -23.33 -14.51
N ASN A 6 65.57 -24.43 -14.14
CA ASN A 6 64.60 -25.13 -14.93
C ASN A 6 63.29 -24.32 -15.07
N ARG A 7 63.17 -23.57 -16.17
CA ARG A 7 62.00 -22.67 -16.47
C ARG A 7 60.62 -23.40 -16.51
N HIS A 8 60.64 -24.69 -16.74
CA HIS A 8 59.39 -25.47 -16.85
C HIS A 8 58.72 -25.73 -15.49
N SER A 9 59.47 -25.76 -14.38
CA SER A 9 58.94 -25.96 -13.04
C SER A 9 58.20 -24.70 -12.50
N ILE A 10 58.59 -23.52 -12.95
CA ILE A 10 57.94 -22.27 -12.51
C ILE A 10 56.61 -22.06 -13.24
N ILE A 11 56.56 -22.36 -14.54
CA ILE A 11 55.29 -22.20 -15.31
C ILE A 11 54.25 -23.19 -14.85
N ALA A 12 54.61 -24.45 -14.53
CA ALA A 12 53.66 -25.41 -13.99
C ALA A 12 53.07 -25.04 -12.63
N LYS A 13 53.86 -24.36 -11.76
CA LYS A 13 53.35 -23.87 -10.46
C LYS A 13 52.42 -22.63 -10.59
N PHE A 14 52.67 -21.79 -11.59
CA PHE A 14 51.77 -20.65 -11.84
C PHE A 14 50.45 -21.08 -12.48
N ILE A 15 50.44 -22.09 -13.36
CA ILE A 15 49.21 -22.63 -13.94
C ILE A 15 48.40 -23.35 -12.87
N ALA A 16 49.02 -24.11 -11.96
CA ALA A 16 48.32 -24.77 -10.88
C ALA A 16 47.67 -23.78 -9.88
N LEU A 17 48.38 -22.65 -9.59
CA LEU A 17 47.89 -21.61 -8.72
C LEU A 17 46.72 -20.80 -9.36
N SER A 18 46.79 -20.56 -10.68
CA SER A 18 45.69 -19.91 -11.42
C SER A 18 44.45 -20.76 -11.51
N CYS A 19 44.56 -22.09 -11.64
CA CYS A 19 43.40 -23.00 -11.65
C CYS A 19 42.73 -23.15 -10.29
N VAL A 20 43.46 -23.05 -9.17
CA VAL A 20 42.88 -23.10 -7.83
C VAL A 20 42.17 -21.79 -7.48
N LEU A 21 42.63 -20.62 -8.00
CA LEU A 21 41.98 -19.33 -7.76
C LEU A 21 40.71 -19.15 -8.60
N ALA A 22 40.58 -19.86 -9.74
CA ALA A 22 39.37 -19.81 -10.57
C ALA A 22 38.19 -20.62 -10.01
N LEU A 23 38.41 -21.49 -9.01
CA LEU A 23 37.37 -22.34 -8.40
C LEU A 23 36.68 -21.71 -7.20
N THR A 24 37.05 -20.49 -6.79
CA THR A 24 36.45 -19.80 -5.64
C THR A 24 35.72 -18.49 -6.00
N LEU A 25 35.40 -18.28 -7.26
CA LEU A 25 34.45 -17.20 -7.57
C LEU A 25 33.10 -17.59 -6.98
N PRO A 26 32.56 -16.81 -6.01
CA PRO A 26 31.20 -17.04 -5.58
C PRO A 26 30.34 -16.85 -6.84
N VAL A 27 29.62 -17.91 -7.24
CA VAL A 27 28.55 -17.79 -8.20
C VAL A 27 27.65 -16.73 -7.60
N ALA A 28 27.61 -15.55 -8.18
CA ALA A 28 26.66 -14.51 -7.83
C ALA A 28 25.28 -15.13 -8.05
N GLN A 29 24.71 -15.67 -6.98
CA GLN A 29 23.36 -16.20 -7.01
C GLN A 29 22.48 -15.03 -7.43
N GLY A 30 21.78 -15.18 -8.53
CA GLY A 30 20.87 -14.20 -9.08
C GLY A 30 19.72 -13.92 -8.09
N GLN A 31 20.02 -13.15 -7.05
CA GLN A 31 18.97 -12.55 -6.23
C GLN A 31 18.30 -11.52 -7.11
N GLY A 32 17.02 -11.70 -7.39
CA GLY A 32 16.22 -10.71 -8.09
C GLY A 32 16.42 -9.32 -7.48
N LYS A 33 16.28 -8.27 -8.28
CA LYS A 33 16.46 -6.88 -7.82
C LYS A 33 15.65 -6.63 -6.54
N ALA A 34 16.25 -5.97 -5.55
CA ALA A 34 15.55 -5.63 -4.30
C ALA A 34 14.33 -4.76 -4.62
N ILE A 35 13.18 -5.16 -4.09
CA ILE A 35 11.95 -4.38 -4.18
C ILE A 35 11.99 -3.34 -3.06
N LYS A 36 11.85 -2.08 -3.42
CA LYS A 36 11.88 -0.98 -2.45
C LYS A 36 10.46 -0.64 -1.99
N PRO A 37 10.28 -0.21 -0.73
CA PRO A 37 9.02 0.40 -0.29
C PRO A 37 8.64 1.58 -1.20
N GLY A 38 7.34 1.75 -1.43
CA GLY A 38 6.79 2.89 -2.13
C GLY A 38 6.83 4.17 -1.30
N PHE A 39 6.28 5.26 -1.87
CA PHE A 39 6.11 6.54 -1.18
C PHE A 39 5.41 6.36 0.17
N ASN A 40 5.88 7.06 1.21
CA ASN A 40 5.31 6.97 2.54
C ASN A 40 5.52 8.28 3.32
N LEU A 41 4.43 8.83 3.85
CA LEU A 41 4.44 10.01 4.73
C LEU A 41 4.90 9.67 6.15
N PHE A 42 4.81 8.40 6.53
CA PHE A 42 5.20 7.92 7.85
C PHE A 42 6.68 7.51 7.86
N SER A 43 7.37 7.76 8.95
CA SER A 43 8.69 7.16 9.21
C SER A 43 8.51 5.69 9.62
N LYS A 44 9.60 4.91 9.63
CA LYS A 44 9.62 3.53 10.12
C LYS A 44 9.22 3.44 11.60
N ASP A 45 9.71 4.38 12.42
CA ASP A 45 9.35 4.44 13.84
C ASP A 45 7.86 4.74 14.05
N GLN A 46 7.27 5.56 13.17
CA GLN A 46 5.84 5.83 13.18
C GLN A 46 5.03 4.59 12.78
N ASP A 47 5.48 3.80 11.79
CA ASP A 47 4.85 2.52 11.47
C ASP A 47 4.82 1.59 12.69
N ILE A 48 5.95 1.47 13.40
CA ILE A 48 6.06 0.64 14.61
C ILE A 48 5.12 1.14 15.72
N ALA A 49 5.06 2.45 15.94
CA ALA A 49 4.17 3.03 16.94
C ALA A 49 2.69 2.78 16.59
N LEU A 50 2.30 3.05 15.34
CA LEU A 50 0.94 2.82 14.84
C LEU A 50 0.52 1.35 14.94
N GLY A 51 1.44 0.42 14.60
CA GLY A 51 1.15 -1.00 14.70
C GLY A 51 0.99 -1.49 16.14
N LYS A 52 1.77 -0.96 17.08
CA LYS A 52 1.62 -1.28 18.51
C LYS A 52 0.28 -0.77 19.06
N GLU A 53 -0.12 0.44 18.71
CA GLU A 53 -1.43 0.99 19.11
C GLU A 53 -2.58 0.19 18.48
N ALA A 54 -2.52 -0.11 17.18
CA ALA A 54 -3.51 -0.91 16.49
C ALA A 54 -3.61 -2.34 17.05
N ALA A 55 -2.49 -2.95 17.44
CA ALA A 55 -2.46 -4.26 18.06
C ALA A 55 -3.25 -4.29 19.39
N VAL A 56 -3.11 -3.24 20.21
CA VAL A 56 -3.88 -3.12 21.47
C VAL A 56 -5.39 -3.06 21.22
N GLU A 57 -5.82 -2.37 20.17
CA GLU A 57 -7.25 -2.26 19.86
C GLU A 57 -7.79 -3.56 19.22
N ILE A 58 -7.07 -4.13 18.25
CA ILE A 58 -7.47 -5.38 17.61
C ILE A 58 -7.58 -6.52 18.62
N GLU A 59 -6.67 -6.60 19.59
CA GLU A 59 -6.69 -7.65 20.63
C GLU A 59 -7.88 -7.56 21.61
N LYS A 60 -8.64 -6.47 21.57
CA LYS A 60 -9.94 -6.37 22.25
C LYS A 60 -11.08 -6.98 21.44
N GLU A 61 -10.93 -7.04 20.13
CA GLU A 61 -11.96 -7.50 19.20
C GLU A 61 -11.75 -8.96 18.78
N VAL A 62 -10.49 -9.42 18.72
CA VAL A 62 -10.17 -10.79 18.32
C VAL A 62 -9.82 -11.66 19.53
N GLN A 63 -10.14 -12.93 19.48
CA GLN A 63 -9.72 -13.89 20.49
C GLN A 63 -8.32 -14.42 20.19
N VAL A 64 -7.30 -13.86 20.85
CA VAL A 64 -5.94 -14.41 20.80
C VAL A 64 -5.92 -15.78 21.51
N VAL A 65 -5.31 -16.76 20.86
CA VAL A 65 -5.21 -18.14 21.35
C VAL A 65 -4.18 -18.23 22.47
N ASP A 66 -4.57 -18.75 23.64
CA ASP A 66 -3.69 -19.06 24.76
C ASP A 66 -3.28 -20.55 24.74
N ASP A 67 -2.64 -20.96 23.64
CA ASP A 67 -2.00 -22.28 23.51
C ASP A 67 -0.50 -22.07 23.27
N ARG A 68 0.30 -22.34 24.32
CA ARG A 68 1.75 -22.06 24.30
C ARG A 68 2.50 -22.79 23.17
N GLU A 69 2.13 -24.03 22.87
CA GLU A 69 2.82 -24.80 21.82
C GLU A 69 2.49 -24.24 20.44
N LEU A 70 1.21 -23.99 20.18
CA LEU A 70 0.75 -23.45 18.90
C LEU A 70 1.31 -22.04 18.67
N THR A 71 1.23 -21.18 19.67
CA THR A 71 1.74 -19.80 19.56
C THR A 71 3.26 -19.77 19.39
N ALA A 72 4.00 -20.58 20.18
CA ALA A 72 5.47 -20.67 20.06
C ALA A 72 5.91 -21.21 18.70
N TYR A 73 5.16 -22.14 18.12
CA TYR A 73 5.42 -22.66 16.78
C TYR A 73 5.28 -21.57 15.71
N ILE A 74 4.19 -20.81 15.72
CA ILE A 74 3.94 -19.73 14.77
C ILE A 74 4.95 -18.58 14.95
N ASP A 75 5.24 -18.19 16.21
CA ASP A 75 6.22 -17.13 16.50
C ASP A 75 7.63 -17.53 16.00
N ARG A 76 8.05 -18.78 16.24
CA ARG A 76 9.33 -19.28 15.75
C ARG A 76 9.42 -19.25 14.23
N MET A 77 8.42 -19.79 13.53
CA MET A 77 8.36 -19.80 12.06
C MET A 77 8.41 -18.36 11.51
N GLY A 78 7.59 -17.48 12.05
CA GLY A 78 7.51 -16.09 11.62
C GLY A 78 8.82 -15.34 11.84
N ARG A 79 9.45 -15.47 13.02
CA ARG A 79 10.74 -14.84 13.32
C ARG A 79 11.87 -15.36 12.45
N GLU A 80 11.90 -16.66 12.16
CA GLU A 80 12.90 -17.22 11.25
C GLU A 80 12.76 -16.63 9.84
N MET A 81 11.54 -16.50 9.35
CA MET A 81 11.29 -15.88 8.06
C MET A 81 11.58 -14.38 8.08
N ALA A 82 11.16 -13.66 9.11
CA ALA A 82 11.42 -12.22 9.26
C ALA A 82 12.93 -11.91 9.32
N ALA A 83 13.74 -12.74 9.98
CA ALA A 83 15.20 -12.62 10.00
C ALA A 83 15.83 -12.77 8.60
N ASN A 84 15.16 -13.46 7.68
CA ASN A 84 15.59 -13.64 6.29
C ASN A 84 14.94 -12.61 5.32
N SER A 85 14.18 -11.65 5.84
CA SER A 85 13.58 -10.58 5.07
C SER A 85 14.62 -9.57 4.57
N GLN A 86 14.19 -8.64 3.74
CA GLN A 86 15.05 -7.56 3.28
C GLN A 86 15.22 -6.42 4.29
N ASP A 87 14.37 -6.37 5.33
CA ASP A 87 14.44 -5.43 6.44
C ASP A 87 14.06 -6.13 7.75
N PRO A 88 15.01 -6.84 8.39
CA PRO A 88 14.75 -7.62 9.61
C PRO A 88 14.65 -6.77 10.88
N GLU A 89 14.85 -5.46 10.80
CA GLU A 89 14.92 -4.57 11.99
C GLU A 89 13.54 -4.20 12.54
N TYR A 90 12.43 -4.62 11.89
CA TYR A 90 11.10 -4.44 12.46
C TYR A 90 10.89 -5.33 13.70
N ASP A 91 10.10 -4.82 14.64
CA ASP A 91 9.73 -5.54 15.88
C ASP A 91 8.58 -6.53 15.58
N PHE A 92 8.90 -7.57 14.82
CA PHE A 92 7.93 -8.59 14.43
C PHE A 92 7.39 -9.37 15.62
N THR A 93 6.08 -9.45 15.73
CA THR A 93 5.37 -10.32 16.67
C THR A 93 4.33 -11.15 15.92
N PHE A 94 4.20 -12.41 16.31
CA PHE A 94 3.28 -13.35 15.66
C PHE A 94 2.32 -13.91 16.70
N LYS A 95 1.02 -13.76 16.47
CA LYS A 95 -0.05 -14.25 17.34
C LYS A 95 -1.03 -15.11 16.56
N VAL A 96 -1.64 -16.08 17.25
CA VAL A 96 -2.70 -16.91 16.68
C VAL A 96 -4.04 -16.39 17.14
N VAL A 97 -4.99 -16.27 16.20
CA VAL A 97 -6.38 -15.87 16.48
C VAL A 97 -7.30 -17.07 16.34
N ALA A 98 -8.21 -17.24 17.30
CA ALA A 98 -9.23 -18.29 17.28
C ALA A 98 -10.36 -17.91 16.31
N ASP A 99 -10.09 -18.04 15.01
CA ASP A 99 -11.02 -17.72 13.92
C ASP A 99 -10.95 -18.83 12.87
N PRO A 100 -12.10 -19.46 12.47
CA PRO A 100 -12.14 -20.50 11.46
C PRO A 100 -11.93 -19.97 10.03
N ALA A 101 -11.94 -18.66 9.80
CA ALA A 101 -11.68 -18.08 8.49
C ALA A 101 -10.24 -18.38 8.03
N ILE A 102 -10.08 -18.71 6.75
CA ILE A 102 -8.76 -18.85 6.14
C ILE A 102 -8.22 -17.44 5.91
N ASN A 103 -7.49 -16.92 6.92
CA ASN A 103 -6.95 -15.57 6.87
C ASN A 103 -5.69 -15.42 7.73
N ALA A 104 -4.87 -14.42 7.39
CA ALA A 104 -3.84 -13.83 8.21
C ALA A 104 -3.77 -12.34 7.86
N PHE A 105 -3.28 -11.50 8.74
CA PHE A 105 -3.12 -10.08 8.47
C PHE A 105 -1.96 -9.47 9.24
N ALA A 106 -1.33 -8.47 8.63
CA ALA A 106 -0.24 -7.71 9.22
C ALA A 106 -0.67 -6.28 9.55
N LEU A 107 -0.24 -5.79 10.70
CA LEU A 107 -0.33 -4.38 11.06
C LEU A 107 0.97 -3.65 10.67
N PRO A 108 0.95 -2.33 10.47
CA PRO A 108 2.16 -1.56 10.25
C PRO A 108 3.24 -1.87 11.29
N GLY A 109 4.49 -1.91 10.89
CA GLY A 109 5.62 -1.98 11.82
C GLY A 109 5.86 -3.32 12.51
N GLY A 110 5.10 -4.41 12.21
CA GLY A 110 5.53 -5.75 12.60
C GLY A 110 4.54 -6.72 13.22
N PRO A 111 3.43 -6.33 13.90
CA PRO A 111 2.47 -7.29 14.42
C PRO A 111 1.75 -8.06 13.32
N ILE A 112 1.76 -9.40 13.40
CA ILE A 112 1.13 -10.32 12.44
C ILE A 112 0.24 -11.29 13.19
N TYR A 113 -0.97 -11.49 12.67
CA TYR A 113 -1.99 -12.35 13.21
C TYR A 113 -2.31 -13.48 12.24
N VAL A 114 -2.40 -14.70 12.74
CA VAL A 114 -2.63 -15.92 11.94
C VAL A 114 -3.85 -16.62 12.47
N ASN A 115 -4.90 -16.73 11.67
CA ASN A 115 -6.13 -17.39 12.07
C ASN A 115 -5.95 -18.92 12.17
N THR A 116 -6.60 -19.56 13.14
CA THR A 116 -6.63 -21.03 13.25
C THR A 116 -7.18 -21.69 11.99
N GLY A 117 -8.08 -21.00 11.27
CA GLY A 117 -8.59 -21.45 9.97
C GLY A 117 -7.51 -21.58 8.92
N LEU A 118 -6.56 -20.64 8.83
CA LEU A 118 -5.43 -20.78 7.92
C LEU A 118 -4.55 -21.98 8.25
N ILE A 119 -4.16 -22.13 9.53
CA ILE A 119 -3.31 -23.24 9.97
C ILE A 119 -3.99 -24.60 9.70
N SER A 120 -5.29 -24.67 9.93
CA SER A 120 -6.11 -25.87 9.75
C SER A 120 -6.31 -26.26 8.28
N ASN A 121 -6.28 -25.31 7.36
CA ASN A 121 -6.56 -25.54 5.95
C ASN A 121 -5.31 -25.57 5.07
N ALA A 122 -4.14 -25.15 5.55
CA ALA A 122 -2.88 -25.37 4.84
C ALA A 122 -2.62 -26.89 4.69
N ASP A 123 -2.26 -27.35 3.48
CA ASP A 123 -2.04 -28.78 3.23
C ASP A 123 -0.70 -29.25 3.80
N ASN A 124 0.27 -28.35 3.90
CA ASN A 124 1.59 -28.60 4.44
C ASN A 124 2.19 -27.32 5.08
N GLU A 125 3.30 -27.48 5.79
CA GLU A 125 3.98 -26.42 6.52
C GLU A 125 4.45 -25.27 5.60
N ALA A 126 4.92 -25.59 4.41
CA ALA A 126 5.41 -24.58 3.47
C ALA A 126 4.29 -23.69 2.90
N GLN A 127 3.04 -24.18 2.83
CA GLN A 127 1.88 -23.35 2.49
C GLN A 127 1.62 -22.31 3.56
N LEU A 128 1.65 -22.71 4.84
CA LEU A 128 1.53 -21.77 5.96
C LEU A 128 2.67 -20.74 5.96
N ALA A 129 3.91 -21.20 5.78
CA ALA A 129 5.07 -20.32 5.63
C ALA A 129 4.91 -19.34 4.46
N GLY A 130 4.26 -19.75 3.35
CA GLY A 130 3.97 -18.91 2.20
C GLY A 130 3.10 -17.71 2.54
N VAL A 131 2.03 -17.93 3.31
CA VAL A 131 1.14 -16.84 3.75
C VAL A 131 1.84 -15.94 4.78
N ILE A 132 2.53 -16.51 5.76
CA ILE A 132 3.30 -15.73 6.76
C ILE A 132 4.36 -14.87 6.04
N GLY A 133 5.05 -15.41 5.04
CA GLY A 133 6.02 -14.66 4.23
C GLY A 133 5.39 -13.53 3.42
N HIS A 134 4.19 -13.74 2.91
CA HIS A 134 3.41 -12.73 2.23
C HIS A 134 3.06 -11.57 3.18
N GLU A 135 2.60 -11.86 4.40
CA GLU A 135 2.31 -10.85 5.42
C GLU A 135 3.56 -10.07 5.85
N ILE A 136 4.69 -10.75 6.06
CA ILE A 136 5.97 -10.09 6.31
C ILE A 136 6.35 -9.19 5.12
N GLY A 137 6.05 -9.62 3.88
CA GLY A 137 6.23 -8.83 2.68
C GLY A 137 5.50 -7.49 2.73
N HIS A 138 4.23 -7.48 3.17
CA HIS A 138 3.46 -6.25 3.36
C HIS A 138 4.11 -5.31 4.39
N VAL A 139 4.65 -5.84 5.48
CA VAL A 139 5.33 -5.03 6.51
C VAL A 139 6.61 -4.41 5.98
N VAL A 140 7.53 -5.20 5.42
CA VAL A 140 8.84 -4.70 4.97
C VAL A 140 8.75 -3.77 3.77
N LEU A 141 7.70 -3.89 2.97
CA LEU A 141 7.39 -3.00 1.86
C LEU A 141 6.47 -1.84 2.27
N ARG A 142 6.05 -1.81 3.54
CA ARG A 142 5.28 -0.72 4.15
C ARG A 142 3.96 -0.45 3.43
N HIS A 143 3.30 -1.50 2.91
CA HIS A 143 2.13 -1.35 2.06
C HIS A 143 0.95 -0.69 2.78
N SER A 144 0.73 -0.98 4.07
CA SER A 144 -0.37 -0.38 4.87
C SER A 144 -0.20 1.14 4.99
N THR A 145 1.00 1.61 5.40
CA THR A 145 1.25 3.04 5.56
C THR A 145 1.51 3.77 4.23
N ASN A 146 1.95 3.07 3.19
CA ASN A 146 1.92 3.59 1.81
C ASN A 146 0.48 3.90 1.37
N GLN A 147 -0.44 2.98 1.59
CA GLN A 147 -1.87 3.18 1.28
C GLN A 147 -2.49 4.26 2.15
N ALA A 148 -2.17 4.27 3.46
CA ALA A 148 -2.55 5.34 4.39
C ALA A 148 -2.04 6.71 3.91
N SER A 149 -0.79 6.77 3.44
CA SER A 149 -0.18 7.99 2.90
C SER A 149 -0.91 8.49 1.67
N LYS A 150 -1.26 7.59 0.74
CA LYS A 150 -2.07 7.93 -0.44
C LYS A 150 -3.44 8.46 -0.02
N SER A 151 -4.13 7.78 0.88
CA SER A 151 -5.43 8.24 1.40
C SER A 151 -5.32 9.58 2.13
N ALA A 152 -4.26 9.79 2.91
CA ALA A 152 -4.00 11.05 3.60
C ALA A 152 -3.77 12.21 2.61
N MET A 153 -3.10 11.98 1.49
CA MET A 153 -2.94 12.99 0.44
C MET A 153 -4.28 13.55 -0.05
N PHE A 154 -5.33 12.73 -0.09
CA PHE A 154 -6.68 13.18 -0.49
C PHE A 154 -7.46 13.82 0.67
N GLN A 155 -7.16 13.47 1.92
CA GLN A 155 -7.86 13.99 3.11
C GLN A 155 -7.19 15.24 3.70
N LEU A 156 -5.85 15.37 3.59
CA LEU A 156 -5.09 16.50 4.11
C LEU A 156 -5.63 17.88 3.67
N PRO A 157 -6.00 18.08 2.38
CA PRO A 157 -6.55 19.35 1.97
C PRO A 157 -7.86 19.73 2.69
N ALA A 158 -8.75 18.79 2.93
CA ALA A 158 -9.98 19.01 3.67
C ALA A 158 -9.71 19.32 5.16
N MET A 159 -8.71 18.65 5.74
CA MET A 159 -8.27 18.89 7.12
C MET A 159 -7.57 20.26 7.26
N LEU A 160 -6.85 20.71 6.24
CA LEU A 160 -6.21 22.02 6.17
C LEU A 160 -7.25 23.15 6.09
N ALA A 161 -8.23 23.00 5.20
CA ALA A 161 -9.33 23.96 5.07
C ALA A 161 -10.16 24.09 6.35
N GLY A 162 -10.24 23.04 7.14
CA GLY A 162 -10.98 23.00 8.39
C GLY A 162 -10.26 23.53 9.64
N GLY A 163 -8.99 23.97 9.62
CA GLY A 163 -8.28 24.57 10.76
C GLY A 163 -7.63 23.62 11.76
N ALA A 164 -7.48 22.33 11.44
CA ALA A 164 -7.00 21.30 12.36
C ALA A 164 -5.52 21.38 12.73
N LEU A 165 -4.70 22.05 11.95
CA LEU A 165 -3.24 22.00 12.05
C LEU A 165 -2.60 23.06 12.97
N ASN A 166 -3.37 23.96 13.55
CA ASN A 166 -2.82 25.05 14.39
C ASN A 166 -2.48 24.68 15.85
N LYS A 167 -2.64 23.41 16.26
CA LYS A 167 -2.16 22.96 17.58
C LYS A 167 -0.80 22.27 17.42
N LYS A 168 0.15 22.59 18.34
CA LYS A 168 1.44 21.89 18.43
C LYS A 168 1.20 20.37 18.42
N GLY A 169 1.67 19.69 17.39
CA GLY A 169 1.43 18.25 17.15
C GLY A 169 0.27 17.92 16.20
N GLY A 170 -0.45 18.92 15.67
CA GLY A 170 -1.69 18.72 14.91
C GLY A 170 -1.59 17.80 13.69
N MET A 171 -0.54 17.92 12.87
CA MET A 171 -0.35 17.04 11.70
C MET A 171 0.02 15.62 12.13
N LEU A 172 0.89 15.44 13.10
CA LEU A 172 1.29 14.13 13.60
C LEU A 172 0.13 13.43 14.33
N ALA A 173 -0.64 14.17 15.13
CA ALA A 173 -1.85 13.65 15.78
C ALA A 173 -2.96 13.32 14.76
N SER A 174 -3.08 14.11 13.69
CA SER A 174 -4.04 13.84 12.60
C SER A 174 -3.60 12.65 11.74
N LEU A 175 -2.32 12.53 11.43
CA LEU A 175 -1.75 11.34 10.79
C LEU A 175 -1.87 10.11 11.71
N GLY A 176 -1.68 10.30 13.03
CA GLY A 176 -1.91 9.28 14.04
C GLY A 176 -3.36 8.81 14.07
N SER A 177 -4.34 9.72 14.06
CA SER A 177 -5.77 9.37 14.04
C SER A 177 -6.21 8.73 12.71
N ILE A 178 -5.65 9.18 11.58
CA ILE A 178 -5.80 8.52 10.28
C ILE A 178 -5.13 7.15 10.34
N GLY A 179 -3.92 7.05 10.88
CA GLY A 179 -3.17 5.81 11.03
C GLY A 179 -3.85 4.81 11.96
N LEU A 180 -4.44 5.24 13.06
CA LEU A 180 -5.24 4.38 13.96
C LEU A 180 -6.53 3.92 13.30
N GLY A 181 -7.28 4.82 12.66
CA GLY A 181 -8.47 4.45 11.89
C GLY A 181 -8.15 3.51 10.72
N LEU A 182 -6.97 3.63 10.12
CA LEU A 182 -6.47 2.76 9.07
C LEU A 182 -5.82 1.50 9.64
N GLY A 183 -5.18 1.57 10.81
CA GLY A 183 -4.60 0.42 11.52
C GLY A 183 -5.69 -0.59 11.92
N LEU A 184 -6.80 -0.13 12.47
CA LEU A 184 -7.99 -0.96 12.75
C LEU A 184 -8.63 -1.48 11.48
N ASN A 185 -8.61 -0.70 10.40
CA ASN A 185 -9.10 -1.15 9.09
C ASN A 185 -8.03 -1.88 8.26
N SER A 186 -6.77 -1.98 8.69
CA SER A 186 -5.70 -2.62 7.89
C SER A 186 -5.99 -4.11 7.67
N ALA A 187 -6.61 -4.77 8.65
CA ALA A 187 -7.14 -6.12 8.49
C ALA A 187 -8.28 -6.21 7.44
N LEU A 188 -8.91 -5.07 7.11
CA LEU A 188 -9.99 -4.93 6.13
C LEU A 188 -9.55 -4.22 4.84
N MET A 189 -8.30 -3.72 4.79
CA MET A 189 -7.77 -2.98 3.62
C MET A 189 -7.51 -3.92 2.45
N ARG A 190 -8.06 -3.55 1.30
CA ARG A 190 -7.69 -4.19 0.03
C ARG A 190 -6.39 -3.59 -0.49
N TYR A 191 -5.37 -4.39 -0.60
CA TYR A 191 -4.13 -3.97 -1.23
C TYR A 191 -4.25 -3.87 -2.75
N SER A 192 -3.41 -3.03 -3.36
CA SER A 192 -3.33 -2.97 -4.82
C SER A 192 -2.74 -4.27 -5.38
N ARG A 193 -3.08 -4.61 -6.63
CA ARG A 193 -2.51 -5.79 -7.31
C ARG A 193 -0.98 -5.77 -7.35
N LYS A 194 -0.38 -4.58 -7.47
CA LYS A 194 1.08 -4.39 -7.42
C LYS A 194 1.63 -4.74 -6.04
N ALA A 195 0.99 -4.27 -4.97
CA ALA A 195 1.40 -4.60 -3.60
C ALA A 195 1.32 -6.11 -3.34
N GLU A 196 0.27 -6.78 -3.84
CA GLU A 196 0.13 -8.23 -3.76
C GLU A 196 1.28 -8.96 -4.47
N THR A 197 1.55 -8.58 -5.73
CA THR A 197 2.66 -9.14 -6.52
C THR A 197 4.00 -8.94 -5.82
N GLN A 198 4.25 -7.77 -5.25
CA GLN A 198 5.48 -7.48 -4.52
C GLN A 198 5.61 -8.33 -3.25
N SER A 199 4.54 -8.51 -2.49
CA SER A 199 4.51 -9.37 -1.29
C SER A 199 4.72 -10.85 -1.65
N ASP A 200 4.14 -11.33 -2.75
CA ASP A 200 4.36 -12.69 -3.25
C ASP A 200 5.83 -12.94 -3.60
N ILE A 201 6.47 -12.02 -4.30
CA ILE A 201 7.89 -12.13 -4.68
C ILE A 201 8.78 -12.12 -3.43
N VAL A 202 8.58 -11.14 -2.53
CA VAL A 202 9.40 -11.01 -1.31
C VAL A 202 9.15 -12.19 -0.38
N GLY A 203 7.90 -12.65 -0.23
CA GLY A 203 7.52 -13.83 0.53
C GLY A 203 8.21 -15.10 0.02
N SER A 204 8.18 -15.32 -1.29
CA SER A 204 8.85 -16.47 -1.92
C SER A 204 10.36 -16.47 -1.69
N ARG A 205 11.01 -15.29 -1.71
CA ARG A 205 12.44 -15.14 -1.40
C ARG A 205 12.73 -15.50 0.05
N MET A 206 11.89 -15.04 0.98
CA MET A 206 12.01 -15.38 2.40
C MET A 206 11.83 -16.87 2.64
N MET A 207 10.81 -17.51 2.05
CA MET A 207 10.62 -18.96 2.12
C MET A 207 11.89 -19.70 1.68
N ALA A 208 12.42 -19.36 0.51
CA ALA A 208 13.61 -20.01 0.00
C ALA A 208 14.83 -19.83 0.89
N LYS A 209 15.05 -18.63 1.47
CA LYS A 209 16.14 -18.35 2.40
C LYS A 209 15.99 -19.14 3.70
N SER A 210 14.78 -19.22 4.24
CA SER A 210 14.44 -19.98 5.46
C SER A 210 14.32 -21.50 5.23
N GLY A 211 14.56 -21.97 4.01
CA GLY A 211 14.57 -23.39 3.70
C GLY A 211 13.22 -24.02 3.40
N TYR A 212 12.14 -23.27 3.37
CA TYR A 212 10.81 -23.72 2.96
C TYR A 212 10.69 -23.81 1.43
N ASN A 213 9.88 -24.76 0.96
CA ASN A 213 9.61 -24.93 -0.47
C ASN A 213 8.76 -23.78 -1.03
N PRO A 214 9.34 -22.84 -1.80
CA PRO A 214 8.62 -21.63 -2.20
C PRO A 214 7.51 -21.88 -3.22
N ILE A 215 7.49 -23.04 -3.91
CA ILE A 215 6.42 -23.39 -4.84
C ILE A 215 5.08 -23.58 -4.11
N GLU A 216 5.12 -23.92 -2.84
CA GLU A 216 3.93 -24.18 -2.05
C GLU A 216 3.10 -22.90 -1.77
N ALA A 217 3.70 -21.72 -1.80
CA ALA A 217 2.96 -20.46 -1.83
C ALA A 217 2.06 -20.38 -3.08
N ALA A 218 2.62 -20.63 -4.26
CA ALA A 218 1.84 -20.64 -5.51
C ALA A 218 0.74 -21.70 -5.51
N ASN A 219 1.01 -22.89 -4.94
CA ASN A 219 0.04 -23.96 -4.82
C ASN A 219 -1.11 -23.59 -3.88
N PHE A 220 -0.80 -22.94 -2.74
CA PHE A 220 -1.82 -22.50 -1.78
C PHE A 220 -2.71 -21.41 -2.35
N PHE A 221 -2.14 -20.39 -2.99
CA PHE A 221 -2.93 -19.33 -3.59
C PHE A 221 -3.82 -19.86 -4.73
N LYS A 222 -3.30 -20.76 -5.54
CA LYS A 222 -4.12 -21.46 -6.54
C LYS A 222 -5.30 -22.22 -5.90
N LYS A 223 -5.04 -22.95 -4.81
CA LYS A 223 -6.10 -23.65 -4.06
C LYS A 223 -7.16 -22.67 -3.54
N LEU A 224 -6.78 -21.50 -3.02
CA LEU A 224 -7.73 -20.48 -2.56
C LEU A 224 -8.58 -19.94 -3.71
N GLU A 225 -7.99 -19.69 -4.87
CA GLU A 225 -8.68 -19.26 -6.09
C GLU A 225 -9.71 -20.30 -6.56
N GLU A 226 -9.33 -21.57 -6.57
CA GLU A 226 -10.21 -22.68 -6.97
C GLU A 226 -11.31 -22.96 -5.96
N SER A 227 -11.10 -22.63 -4.69
CA SER A 227 -12.09 -22.78 -3.61
C SER A 227 -13.17 -21.72 -3.61
N GLY A 228 -13.03 -20.67 -4.43
CA GLY A 228 -13.91 -19.51 -4.51
C GLY A 228 -15.28 -19.84 -5.09
N GLY A 229 -16.25 -20.15 -4.23
CA GLY A 229 -17.69 -20.03 -4.51
C GLY A 229 -18.16 -18.59 -4.39
N ALA A 230 -19.49 -18.35 -4.30
CA ALA A 230 -20.09 -17.01 -4.17
C ALA A 230 -19.57 -16.17 -2.96
N ARG A 231 -18.88 -16.81 -2.00
CA ARG A 231 -18.11 -16.18 -0.92
C ARG A 231 -16.76 -16.91 -0.84
N GLY A 232 -15.78 -16.45 -1.61
CA GLY A 232 -14.42 -16.97 -1.56
C GLY A 232 -13.77 -16.84 -0.16
N PRO A 233 -12.60 -17.49 0.09
CA PRO A 233 -11.86 -17.36 1.34
C PRO A 233 -11.66 -15.87 1.70
N GLU A 234 -11.78 -15.53 2.98
CA GLU A 234 -11.66 -14.15 3.49
C GLU A 234 -10.32 -13.52 3.09
N PHE A 235 -9.27 -14.31 3.06
CA PHE A 235 -7.94 -13.88 2.57
C PHE A 235 -8.00 -13.20 1.19
N LEU A 236 -8.80 -13.71 0.24
CA LEU A 236 -8.94 -13.11 -1.08
C LEU A 236 -9.75 -11.80 -1.09
N SER A 237 -10.44 -11.49 0.00
CA SER A 237 -11.19 -10.24 0.15
C SER A 237 -10.26 -9.07 0.48
N SER A 238 -9.25 -9.27 1.34
CA SER A 238 -8.20 -8.30 1.68
C SER A 238 -7.00 -8.36 0.72
N HIS A 239 -6.71 -9.55 0.15
CA HIS A 239 -5.60 -9.81 -0.77
C HIS A 239 -6.12 -10.21 -2.16
N PRO A 240 -6.60 -9.24 -2.97
CA PRO A 240 -7.19 -9.53 -4.27
C PRO A 240 -6.16 -10.15 -5.22
N ASN A 241 -6.57 -11.21 -5.89
CA ASN A 241 -5.71 -11.89 -6.87
C ASN A 241 -5.26 -10.90 -7.97
N PRO A 242 -3.95 -10.70 -8.19
CA PRO A 242 -3.45 -9.89 -9.30
C PRO A 242 -3.73 -10.49 -10.69
N GLY A 243 -4.30 -11.70 -10.77
CA GLY A 243 -4.70 -12.38 -12.00
C GLY A 243 -3.67 -13.39 -12.53
N ASN A 244 -2.43 -13.32 -12.05
CA ASN A 244 -1.33 -14.21 -12.49
C ASN A 244 -0.41 -14.63 -11.34
N ARG A 245 -0.88 -14.58 -10.11
CA ARG A 245 -0.16 -14.78 -8.85
C ARG A 245 0.74 -16.03 -8.87
N SER A 246 0.13 -17.15 -9.19
CA SER A 246 0.85 -18.44 -9.28
C SER A 246 1.94 -18.44 -10.36
N ALA A 247 1.72 -17.79 -11.51
CA ALA A 247 2.71 -17.67 -12.56
C ALA A 247 3.89 -16.78 -12.16
N THR A 248 3.62 -15.63 -11.55
CA THR A 248 4.63 -14.69 -11.05
C THR A 248 5.55 -15.34 -10.01
N ILE A 249 4.96 -16.07 -9.04
CA ILE A 249 5.75 -16.80 -8.05
C ILE A 249 6.63 -17.87 -8.74
N ARG A 250 6.10 -18.64 -9.70
CA ARG A 250 6.86 -19.65 -10.43
C ARG A 250 8.01 -19.06 -11.24
N GLU A 251 7.80 -17.91 -11.85
CA GLU A 251 8.85 -17.17 -12.57
C GLU A 251 9.97 -16.73 -11.62
N GLU A 252 9.63 -16.13 -10.49
CA GLU A 252 10.59 -15.70 -9.48
C GLU A 252 11.44 -16.87 -8.95
N ILE A 253 10.81 -17.97 -8.56
CA ILE A 253 11.50 -19.14 -8.00
C ILE A 253 12.33 -19.92 -9.01
N ALA A 254 12.11 -19.76 -10.31
CA ALA A 254 12.92 -20.42 -11.35
C ALA A 254 14.40 -20.03 -11.26
N GLY A 255 14.69 -18.83 -10.72
CA GLY A 255 16.05 -18.33 -10.47
C GLY A 255 16.65 -18.77 -9.13
N PHE A 256 15.92 -19.48 -8.28
CA PHE A 256 16.41 -19.85 -6.95
C PHE A 256 17.36 -21.05 -6.98
N PRO A 257 18.27 -21.16 -5.99
CA PRO A 257 19.17 -22.31 -5.89
C PRO A 257 18.40 -23.63 -5.80
N LYS A 258 18.81 -24.61 -6.59
CA LYS A 258 18.29 -25.99 -6.47
C LYS A 258 18.85 -26.64 -5.22
N ARG A 259 18.02 -26.79 -4.19
CA ARG A 259 18.35 -27.47 -2.94
C ARG A 259 17.13 -28.22 -2.41
N ASN A 260 17.32 -29.05 -1.41
CA ASN A 260 16.21 -29.69 -0.71
C ASN A 260 15.53 -28.65 0.18
N TYR A 261 14.30 -28.32 -0.14
CA TYR A 261 13.45 -27.45 0.64
C TYR A 261 12.50 -28.27 1.51
N THR A 262 12.21 -27.77 2.70
CA THR A 262 11.19 -28.35 3.57
C THR A 262 9.80 -28.06 3.01
N THR A 263 9.01 -29.08 2.81
CA THR A 263 7.59 -28.94 2.41
C THR A 263 6.69 -29.15 3.62
N ASN A 264 6.97 -30.17 4.44
CA ASN A 264 6.14 -30.49 5.59
C ASN A 264 6.96 -31.05 6.76
N SER A 265 6.42 -30.94 7.97
CA SER A 265 7.02 -31.52 9.17
C SER A 265 5.98 -32.25 10.05
N ARG A 266 6.45 -33.18 10.90
CA ARG A 266 5.60 -33.82 11.90
C ARG A 266 5.11 -32.82 12.95
N GLU A 267 5.86 -31.76 13.18
CA GLU A 267 5.47 -30.70 14.10
C GLU A 267 4.29 -29.92 13.56
N PHE A 268 4.32 -29.54 12.28
CA PHE A 268 3.18 -28.88 11.62
C PHE A 268 1.90 -29.71 11.74
N GLU A 269 1.95 -31.02 11.48
CA GLU A 269 0.76 -31.89 11.58
C GLU A 269 0.17 -31.88 12.99
N ARG A 270 1.00 -31.85 14.05
CA ARG A 270 0.52 -31.70 15.44
C ARG A 270 -0.12 -30.34 15.66
N MET A 271 0.53 -29.24 15.17
CA MET A 271 0.01 -27.89 15.34
C MET A 271 -1.26 -27.65 14.54
N LYS A 272 -1.37 -28.23 13.36
CA LYS A 272 -2.60 -28.25 12.57
C LYS A 272 -3.75 -28.95 13.30
N ALA A 273 -3.48 -30.09 13.92
CA ALA A 273 -4.49 -30.78 14.74
C ALA A 273 -4.91 -29.95 15.97
N ARG A 274 -3.96 -29.26 16.63
CA ARG A 274 -4.25 -28.33 17.74
C ARG A 274 -5.10 -27.16 17.27
N ALA A 275 -4.75 -26.52 16.17
CA ALA A 275 -5.52 -25.40 15.60
C ALA A 275 -6.98 -25.79 15.32
N LYS A 276 -7.22 -27.01 14.81
CA LYS A 276 -8.56 -27.54 14.61
C LYS A 276 -9.37 -27.73 15.90
N SER A 277 -8.72 -27.92 17.03
CA SER A 277 -9.37 -28.10 18.34
C SER A 277 -9.71 -26.78 19.04
N VAL A 278 -9.16 -25.67 18.59
CA VAL A 278 -9.46 -24.34 19.15
C VAL A 278 -10.88 -23.92 18.74
N GLN A 279 -11.71 -23.61 19.74
CA GLN A 279 -13.07 -23.14 19.53
C GLN A 279 -13.12 -21.62 19.74
N PRO A 280 -13.69 -20.84 18.81
CA PRO A 280 -13.97 -19.41 19.03
C PRO A 280 -15.00 -19.24 20.16
N LYS A 281 -14.83 -18.22 21.01
CA LYS A 281 -15.87 -17.82 21.95
C LYS A 281 -17.00 -17.13 21.20
N ALA A 282 -18.24 -17.31 21.64
CA ALA A 282 -19.39 -16.61 21.08
C ALA A 282 -19.30 -15.09 21.32
N GLU A 283 -19.58 -14.29 20.29
CA GLU A 283 -19.39 -12.84 20.24
C GLU A 283 -20.38 -12.02 21.10
N ALA A 284 -19.92 -10.83 21.52
CA ALA A 284 -20.74 -9.72 21.99
C ALA A 284 -20.43 -8.46 21.16
N THR A 285 -21.46 -7.85 20.56
CA THR A 285 -21.38 -6.73 19.61
C THR A 285 -21.45 -5.36 20.29
N THR A 286 -20.66 -4.34 19.84
CA THR A 286 -21.02 -2.89 19.90
C THR A 286 -20.09 -1.99 19.03
N PRO A 287 -20.54 -0.81 18.54
CA PRO A 287 -19.94 -0.05 17.42
C PRO A 287 -19.10 1.18 17.77
N ALA A 288 -18.33 1.64 16.78
CA ALA A 288 -17.29 2.66 16.86
C ALA A 288 -17.76 4.11 16.59
N GLY A 289 -17.02 5.09 17.14
CA GLY A 289 -17.19 6.54 16.94
C GLY A 289 -15.89 7.25 16.55
N SER A 290 -16.01 8.33 15.78
CA SER A 290 -14.92 9.15 15.20
C SER A 290 -14.71 10.50 15.90
N PRO A 291 -13.56 11.15 15.78
CA PRO A 291 -13.43 12.61 15.97
C PRO A 291 -12.76 13.37 14.82
N SER A 292 -13.01 14.68 14.81
CA SER A 292 -12.79 15.68 13.75
C SER A 292 -11.63 16.66 14.00
N GLY A 293 -11.05 17.19 13.00
CA GLY A 293 -10.72 18.41 12.33
C GLY A 293 -9.78 19.52 12.74
N GLN A 294 -9.17 20.12 11.81
CA GLN A 294 -8.92 21.51 11.36
C GLN A 294 -7.52 22.17 11.54
N ASN A 295 -6.91 22.78 10.59
CA ASN A 295 -6.71 24.10 9.94
C ASN A 295 -5.31 24.36 9.32
N ALA A 296 -5.24 25.31 8.36
CA ALA A 296 -4.31 25.52 7.25
C ALA A 296 -3.20 26.61 7.43
N THR A 297 -2.24 26.65 6.46
CA THR A 297 -1.30 27.78 6.23
C THR A 297 -0.86 27.86 4.74
N THR A 298 -0.59 29.07 4.24
CA THR A 298 -0.46 29.52 2.85
C THR A 298 1.02 29.70 2.42
N GLY A 299 1.43 29.33 1.17
CA GLY A 299 2.81 29.39 0.65
C GLY A 299 3.01 29.94 -0.79
N ASN A 300 2.77 29.23 -1.88
CA ASN A 300 3.31 29.57 -3.22
C ASN A 300 2.26 30.17 -4.20
N ILE A 301 1.67 31.32 -3.84
CA ILE A 301 0.62 31.95 -4.68
C ILE A 301 1.08 33.31 -5.20
N THR A 302 0.98 33.51 -6.50
CA THR A 302 1.28 34.79 -7.19
C THR A 302 0.01 35.33 -7.85
N GLN A 303 -0.24 36.63 -7.73
CA GLN A 303 -1.36 37.30 -8.43
C GLN A 303 -0.96 37.57 -9.88
N THR A 304 -1.84 37.24 -10.83
CA THR A 304 -1.61 37.49 -12.26
C THR A 304 -2.14 38.85 -12.68
N ALA A 305 -1.68 39.36 -13.83
CA ALA A 305 -2.13 40.66 -14.37
C ALA A 305 -3.64 40.69 -14.75
N SER A 306 -4.28 39.52 -14.86
CA SER A 306 -5.72 39.39 -15.19
C SER A 306 -6.62 39.29 -13.93
N GLY A 307 -6.07 39.43 -12.73
CA GLY A 307 -6.84 39.30 -11.48
C GLY A 307 -7.06 37.85 -11.01
N SER A 308 -6.57 36.86 -11.78
CA SER A 308 -6.44 35.48 -11.31
C SER A 308 -5.23 35.29 -10.41
N LYS A 309 -5.15 34.16 -9.72
CA LYS A 309 -3.97 33.72 -8.97
C LYS A 309 -3.35 32.53 -9.68
N ALA A 310 -2.03 32.41 -9.63
CA ALA A 310 -1.31 31.21 -10.09
C ALA A 310 -0.73 30.47 -8.88
N TYR A 311 -0.93 29.16 -8.86
CA TYR A 311 -0.27 28.26 -7.92
C TYR A 311 0.90 27.56 -8.61
N GLN A 312 2.05 27.57 -7.95
CA GLN A 312 3.25 26.89 -8.40
C GLN A 312 3.53 25.69 -7.48
N GLY A 313 3.26 24.50 -7.98
CA GLY A 313 3.60 23.23 -7.34
C GLY A 313 4.94 22.67 -7.80
N ARG A 314 5.25 21.45 -7.38
CA ARG A 314 6.43 20.71 -7.84
C ARG A 314 6.23 20.27 -9.29
N GLY A 315 6.96 20.87 -10.23
CA GLY A 315 6.91 20.52 -11.65
C GLY A 315 5.68 21.01 -12.43
N TYR A 316 4.74 21.71 -11.81
CA TYR A 316 3.55 22.22 -12.48
C TYR A 316 3.10 23.59 -11.98
N VAL A 317 2.40 24.33 -12.83
CA VAL A 317 1.75 25.61 -12.51
C VAL A 317 0.34 25.59 -13.08
N PHE A 318 -0.63 26.16 -12.39
CA PHE A 318 -1.97 26.43 -12.95
C PHE A 318 -2.57 27.70 -12.34
N GLU A 319 -3.51 28.31 -13.08
CA GLU A 319 -4.20 29.54 -12.67
C GLU A 319 -5.60 29.23 -12.14
N PHE A 320 -6.05 30.01 -11.16
CA PHE A 320 -7.39 29.89 -10.55
C PHE A 320 -7.96 31.27 -10.17
N GLY A 321 -9.25 31.34 -9.89
CA GLY A 321 -9.95 32.59 -9.62
C GLY A 321 -9.39 33.36 -8.42
N GLY A 322 -9.33 34.67 -8.52
CA GLY A 322 -8.74 35.54 -7.50
C GLY A 322 -9.48 35.54 -6.16
N ASP A 323 -10.76 35.16 -6.15
CA ASP A 323 -11.63 35.00 -4.99
C ASP A 323 -11.49 33.62 -4.29
N TRP A 324 -10.79 32.66 -4.94
CA TRP A 324 -10.54 31.36 -4.36
C TRP A 324 -9.29 31.37 -3.46
N ALA A 325 -9.32 30.54 -2.42
CA ALA A 325 -8.19 30.32 -1.50
C ALA A 325 -7.49 29.01 -1.87
N ALA A 326 -6.16 29.04 -1.90
CA ALA A 326 -5.34 27.84 -2.04
C ALA A 326 -4.73 27.46 -0.70
N HIS A 327 -4.75 26.16 -0.42
CA HIS A 327 -4.23 25.54 0.79
C HIS A 327 -3.29 24.41 0.39
N GLU A 328 -2.01 24.55 0.73
CA GLU A 328 -1.01 23.51 0.44
C GLU A 328 -1.08 22.37 1.44
N GLY A 329 -0.86 21.14 0.98
CA GLY A 329 -0.55 20.00 1.84
C GLY A 329 0.77 20.21 2.57
N GLY A 330 0.93 19.59 3.73
CA GLY A 330 2.06 19.83 4.64
C GLY A 330 3.45 19.54 4.08
N ASP A 331 3.54 18.81 2.96
CA ASP A 331 4.79 18.49 2.24
C ASP A 331 4.93 19.25 0.91
N GLY A 332 3.98 20.13 0.58
CA GLY A 332 3.92 20.86 -0.69
C GLY A 332 3.69 19.98 -1.94
N SER A 333 3.34 18.70 -1.76
CA SER A 333 3.04 17.79 -2.88
C SER A 333 1.64 17.94 -3.44
N THR A 334 0.73 18.52 -2.65
CA THR A 334 -0.68 18.70 -3.00
C THR A 334 -1.15 20.12 -2.70
N VAL A 335 -2.15 20.59 -3.43
CA VAL A 335 -2.85 21.83 -3.14
C VAL A 335 -4.35 21.65 -3.31
N THR A 336 -5.10 22.28 -2.41
CA THR A 336 -6.54 22.42 -2.50
C THR A 336 -6.89 23.87 -2.77
N VAL A 337 -7.67 24.14 -3.78
CA VAL A 337 -8.14 25.47 -4.14
C VAL A 337 -9.66 25.49 -4.03
N VAL A 338 -10.20 26.33 -3.17
CA VAL A 338 -11.63 26.36 -2.85
C VAL A 338 -12.17 27.79 -2.84
N PRO A 339 -13.42 28.02 -3.28
CA PRO A 339 -14.14 29.24 -2.99
C PRO A 339 -14.49 29.34 -1.50
N SER A 340 -14.92 30.50 -1.04
CA SER A 340 -15.24 30.73 0.39
C SER A 340 -16.32 29.79 0.97
N ASP A 341 -17.19 29.25 0.11
CA ASP A 341 -18.26 28.29 0.40
C ASP A 341 -17.93 26.87 -0.05
N GLY A 342 -16.67 26.63 -0.47
CA GLY A 342 -16.23 25.35 -1.05
C GLY A 342 -16.06 24.22 -0.02
N VAL A 343 -15.94 24.58 1.26
CA VAL A 343 -15.72 23.63 2.35
C VAL A 343 -16.97 23.57 3.23
N VAL A 344 -17.48 22.38 3.47
CA VAL A 344 -18.69 22.16 4.26
C VAL A 344 -18.44 21.19 5.41
N LYS A 345 -19.23 21.30 6.47
CA LYS A 345 -19.26 20.31 7.56
C LYS A 345 -20.41 19.34 7.32
N GLY A 346 -20.10 18.08 7.20
CA GLY A 346 -21.09 17.01 7.13
C GLY A 346 -21.88 16.85 8.44
N ALA A 347 -22.95 16.09 8.40
CA ALA A 347 -23.77 15.76 9.57
C ALA A 347 -22.98 14.95 10.63
N ASP A 348 -21.91 14.27 10.23
CA ASP A 348 -20.96 13.55 11.08
C ASP A 348 -19.89 14.47 11.71
N GLY A 349 -19.98 15.78 11.49
CA GLY A 349 -19.02 16.77 11.96
C GLY A 349 -17.71 16.83 11.18
N LYS A 350 -17.52 15.97 10.17
CA LYS A 350 -16.36 15.98 9.30
C LYS A 350 -16.42 17.12 8.30
N THR A 351 -15.26 17.66 7.97
CA THR A 351 -15.11 18.69 6.95
C THR A 351 -14.84 18.02 5.60
N SER A 352 -15.60 18.43 4.58
CA SER A 352 -15.48 17.90 3.22
C SER A 352 -15.45 19.04 2.20
N ILE A 353 -14.89 18.77 1.04
CA ILE A 353 -14.90 19.71 -0.08
C ILE A 353 -16.14 19.42 -0.92
N ALA A 354 -17.07 20.36 -0.93
CA ALA A 354 -18.26 20.30 -1.79
C ALA A 354 -18.00 20.94 -3.16
N ARG A 355 -17.09 21.92 -3.21
CA ARG A 355 -16.68 22.66 -4.42
C ARG A 355 -15.19 22.95 -4.33
N GLY A 356 -14.45 22.64 -5.39
CA GLY A 356 -13.02 22.95 -5.37
C GLY A 356 -12.19 22.21 -6.38
N ILE A 357 -10.90 22.45 -6.29
CA ILE A 357 -9.87 21.84 -7.11
C ILE A 357 -8.82 21.27 -6.20
N LEU A 358 -8.45 20.00 -6.42
CA LEU A 358 -7.28 19.38 -5.82
C LEU A 358 -6.27 19.11 -6.92
N ALA A 359 -5.01 19.46 -6.71
CA ALA A 359 -3.93 19.14 -7.62
C ALA A 359 -2.74 18.55 -6.87
N GLY A 360 -1.98 17.70 -7.53
CA GLY A 360 -0.80 17.09 -6.93
C GLY A 360 -0.13 16.08 -7.83
N ILE A 361 0.90 15.43 -7.27
CA ILE A 361 1.57 14.29 -7.89
C ILE A 361 1.18 13.02 -7.12
N PHE A 362 0.55 12.09 -7.81
CA PHE A 362 0.24 10.76 -7.27
C PHE A 362 1.44 9.85 -7.50
N PRO A 363 2.17 9.43 -6.45
CA PRO A 363 3.34 8.59 -6.61
C PRO A 363 2.97 7.24 -7.21
N ASN A 364 3.41 6.99 -8.41
CA ASN A 364 3.19 5.73 -9.12
C ASN A 364 4.25 5.55 -10.20
N ASP A 365 4.82 4.35 -10.31
CA ASP A 365 5.83 3.98 -11.30
C ASP A 365 5.24 3.26 -12.52
N ASP A 366 3.91 3.08 -12.55
CA ASP A 366 3.21 2.43 -13.67
C ASP A 366 2.99 3.42 -14.83
N GLY A 367 2.59 2.90 -15.99
CA GLY A 367 2.19 3.73 -17.12
C GLY A 367 0.99 4.64 -16.78
N GLN A 368 0.81 5.74 -17.53
CA GLN A 368 -0.21 6.75 -17.26
C GLN A 368 -1.62 6.16 -17.06
N HIS A 369 -2.01 5.21 -17.91
CA HIS A 369 -3.33 4.59 -17.87
C HIS A 369 -3.54 3.76 -16.61
N GLU A 370 -2.53 2.97 -16.24
CA GLU A 370 -2.52 2.14 -15.04
C GLU A 370 -2.52 3.00 -13.78
N ALA A 371 -1.69 4.05 -13.75
CA ALA A 371 -1.62 5.00 -12.66
C ALA A 371 -2.95 5.76 -12.48
N THR A 372 -3.58 6.21 -13.59
CA THR A 372 -4.91 6.83 -13.55
C THR A 372 -5.97 5.84 -13.05
N THR A 373 -5.88 4.57 -13.44
CA THR A 373 -6.81 3.53 -12.98
C THR A 373 -6.64 3.26 -11.48
N ALA A 374 -5.40 3.22 -10.99
CA ALA A 374 -5.11 3.07 -9.57
C ALA A 374 -5.66 4.27 -8.77
N LEU A 375 -5.44 5.49 -9.24
CA LEU A 375 -5.96 6.70 -8.61
C LEU A 375 -7.50 6.72 -8.54
N VAL A 376 -8.17 6.36 -9.63
CA VAL A 376 -9.64 6.21 -9.65
C VAL A 376 -10.11 5.12 -8.69
N GLY A 377 -9.38 4.02 -8.59
CA GLY A 377 -9.65 2.95 -7.62
C GLY A 377 -9.57 3.45 -6.18
N ASP A 378 -8.53 4.21 -5.84
CA ASP A 378 -8.34 4.79 -4.51
C ASP A 378 -9.43 5.83 -4.17
N LEU A 379 -9.80 6.69 -5.13
CA LEU A 379 -10.91 7.65 -4.97
C LEU A 379 -12.24 6.93 -4.66
N ARG A 380 -12.54 5.85 -5.37
CA ARG A 380 -13.75 5.05 -5.15
C ARG A 380 -13.73 4.30 -3.83
N ALA A 381 -12.58 3.81 -3.41
CA ALA A 381 -12.43 3.15 -2.11
C ALA A 381 -12.68 4.10 -0.93
N GLY A 382 -12.22 5.36 -1.06
CA GLY A 382 -12.45 6.41 -0.07
C GLY A 382 -13.84 7.06 -0.11
N ASN A 383 -14.60 6.87 -1.21
CA ASN A 383 -15.90 7.51 -1.43
C ASN A 383 -16.93 6.47 -1.90
N PRO A 384 -17.58 5.75 -0.96
CA PRO A 384 -18.61 4.76 -1.31
C PRO A 384 -19.73 5.36 -2.15
N GLY A 385 -20.02 4.75 -3.30
CA GLY A 385 -21.02 5.25 -4.24
C GLY A 385 -20.47 6.19 -5.33
N LEU A 386 -19.15 6.45 -5.35
CA LEU A 386 -18.51 7.15 -6.47
C LEU A 386 -18.38 6.20 -7.66
N GLU A 387 -18.94 6.56 -8.81
CA GLU A 387 -18.94 5.76 -10.03
C GLU A 387 -18.32 6.53 -11.21
N VAL A 388 -17.59 5.81 -12.06
CA VAL A 388 -17.06 6.37 -13.31
C VAL A 388 -18.19 6.39 -14.34
N LEU A 389 -18.46 7.56 -14.92
CA LEU A 389 -19.47 7.70 -15.96
C LEU A 389 -19.02 7.01 -17.26
N ASN A 390 -19.87 6.11 -17.78
CA ASN A 390 -19.58 5.35 -18.99
C ASN A 390 -19.33 6.25 -20.20
N GLY A 391 -18.23 5.99 -20.93
CA GLY A 391 -17.84 6.74 -22.12
C GLY A 391 -17.17 8.10 -21.84
N TYR A 392 -16.94 8.46 -20.57
CA TYR A 392 -16.31 9.71 -20.16
C TYR A 392 -14.84 9.55 -19.71
N ARG A 393 -14.19 8.44 -20.06
CA ARG A 393 -12.74 8.30 -19.97
C ARG A 393 -12.13 8.50 -21.36
N ARG A 394 -11.29 9.54 -21.53
CA ARG A 394 -10.74 9.94 -22.83
C ARG A 394 -9.31 10.42 -22.72
N GLY A 395 -8.50 10.10 -23.74
CA GLY A 395 -7.20 10.73 -23.91
C GLY A 395 -7.35 12.23 -24.22
N MET A 396 -6.45 13.05 -23.68
CA MET A 396 -6.39 14.49 -23.91
C MET A 396 -4.95 15.01 -23.87
N ARG A 397 -4.74 16.28 -24.20
CA ARG A 397 -3.44 16.95 -23.99
C ARG A 397 -3.57 18.00 -22.89
N ILE A 398 -2.63 17.99 -21.95
CA ILE A 398 -2.60 18.89 -20.80
C ILE A 398 -1.21 19.49 -20.71
N GLY A 399 -1.09 20.82 -20.74
CA GLY A 399 0.20 21.51 -20.68
C GLY A 399 1.22 21.05 -21.73
N GLY A 400 0.74 20.55 -22.89
CA GLY A 400 1.59 20.01 -23.95
C GLY A 400 1.92 18.52 -23.82
N ARG A 401 1.65 17.87 -22.68
CA ARG A 401 1.88 16.42 -22.43
C ARG A 401 0.63 15.60 -22.77
N GLU A 402 0.79 14.31 -23.00
CA GLU A 402 -0.34 13.38 -23.07
C GLU A 402 -0.98 13.24 -21.70
N GLY A 403 -2.29 13.05 -21.68
CA GLY A 403 -3.07 12.97 -20.46
C GLY A 403 -4.36 12.18 -20.63
N GLU A 404 -5.03 11.91 -19.53
CA GLU A 404 -6.37 11.31 -19.49
C GLU A 404 -7.36 12.22 -18.76
N SER A 405 -8.61 12.13 -19.18
CA SER A 405 -9.77 12.75 -18.56
C SER A 405 -10.73 11.66 -18.10
N VAL A 406 -11.16 11.69 -16.84
CA VAL A 406 -12.12 10.76 -16.26
C VAL A 406 -13.21 11.55 -15.55
N PHE A 407 -14.47 11.29 -15.91
CA PHE A 407 -15.62 11.85 -15.20
C PHE A 407 -16.23 10.81 -14.26
N MET A 408 -16.52 11.25 -13.05
CA MET A 408 -17.14 10.43 -12.00
C MET A 408 -18.33 11.19 -11.42
N GLU A 409 -19.29 10.44 -10.89
CA GLU A 409 -20.40 10.98 -10.11
C GLU A 409 -20.57 10.18 -8.81
N GLY A 410 -21.04 10.84 -7.77
CA GLY A 410 -21.25 10.20 -6.47
C GLY A 410 -22.09 11.02 -5.51
N PRO A 411 -22.30 10.52 -4.29
CA PRO A 411 -22.95 11.29 -3.23
C PRO A 411 -22.13 12.53 -2.89
N SER A 412 -22.75 13.69 -2.85
CA SER A 412 -22.10 14.93 -2.43
C SER A 412 -21.94 14.99 -0.91
N SER A 413 -20.93 15.72 -0.46
CA SER A 413 -20.81 16.14 0.93
C SER A 413 -21.96 17.05 1.39
N LEU A 414 -22.72 17.63 0.46
CA LEU A 414 -23.97 18.31 0.71
C LEU A 414 -25.11 17.29 0.86
N SER A 415 -25.82 17.33 1.98
CA SER A 415 -26.87 16.35 2.30
C SER A 415 -27.91 16.22 1.17
N GLY A 416 -28.11 15.00 0.69
CA GLY A 416 -29.15 14.66 -0.30
C GLY A 416 -28.84 15.08 -1.74
N GLN A 417 -27.64 15.62 -2.02
CA GLN A 417 -27.18 15.99 -3.37
C GLN A 417 -26.22 14.97 -3.95
N ARG A 418 -26.01 15.05 -5.26
CA ARG A 418 -24.94 14.36 -5.99
C ARG A 418 -23.85 15.37 -6.38
N GLU A 419 -22.67 14.89 -6.68
CA GLU A 419 -21.57 15.69 -7.18
C GLU A 419 -20.93 15.05 -8.39
N TYR A 420 -20.41 15.90 -9.26
CA TYR A 420 -19.53 15.52 -10.35
C TYR A 420 -18.08 15.76 -9.96
N ILE A 421 -17.24 14.82 -10.31
CA ILE A 421 -15.79 14.89 -10.15
C ILE A 421 -15.17 14.75 -11.54
N TRP A 422 -14.48 15.79 -11.98
CA TRP A 422 -13.69 15.73 -13.20
C TRP A 422 -12.22 15.60 -12.84
N LEU A 423 -11.67 14.43 -13.10
CA LEU A 423 -10.25 14.12 -12.93
C LEU A 423 -9.52 14.28 -14.27
N VAL A 424 -8.42 15.03 -14.28
CA VAL A 424 -7.46 15.05 -15.39
C VAL A 424 -6.09 14.62 -14.86
N THR A 425 -5.38 13.82 -15.65
CA THR A 425 -4.08 13.25 -15.27
C THR A 425 -3.07 13.37 -16.40
N SER A 426 -1.79 13.47 -16.06
CA SER A 426 -0.69 13.43 -17.01
C SER A 426 0.56 12.83 -16.37
N THR A 427 1.48 12.31 -17.16
CA THR A 427 2.75 11.78 -16.66
C THR A 427 3.61 12.89 -16.05
N ASP A 428 4.29 12.55 -14.96
CA ASP A 428 5.28 13.38 -14.28
C ASP A 428 6.50 12.53 -13.90
N PRO A 429 7.72 13.08 -13.86
CA PRO A 429 8.91 12.31 -13.44
C PRO A 429 8.78 11.66 -12.06
N ASP A 430 8.04 12.28 -11.15
CA ASP A 430 7.84 11.80 -9.78
C ASP A 430 6.54 10.97 -9.62
N GLY A 431 5.83 10.65 -10.73
CA GLY A 431 4.61 9.85 -10.70
C GLY A 431 3.55 10.29 -11.70
N LEU A 432 2.30 10.46 -11.25
CA LEU A 432 1.17 10.91 -12.04
C LEU A 432 0.70 12.28 -11.56
N PHE A 433 0.86 13.32 -12.35
CA PHE A 433 0.16 14.59 -12.10
C PHE A 433 -1.35 14.35 -12.15
N TYR A 434 -2.08 14.90 -11.20
CA TYR A 434 -3.54 14.91 -11.22
C TYR A 434 -4.09 16.30 -10.86
N LEU A 435 -5.22 16.62 -11.47
CA LEU A 435 -6.08 17.74 -11.10
C LEU A 435 -7.50 17.21 -11.03
N LEU A 436 -8.12 17.37 -9.87
CA LEU A 436 -9.44 16.85 -9.56
C LEU A 436 -10.35 18.02 -9.23
N MET A 437 -11.41 18.19 -9.98
CA MET A 437 -12.37 19.28 -9.88
C MET A 437 -13.70 18.74 -9.39
N ILE A 438 -14.21 19.29 -8.28
CA ILE A 438 -15.41 18.83 -7.59
C ILE A 438 -16.48 19.92 -7.70
N SER A 439 -17.70 19.53 -8.06
CA SER A 439 -18.86 20.42 -8.07
C SER A 439 -20.14 19.66 -7.77
N PRO A 440 -21.08 20.23 -6.99
CA PRO A 440 -22.44 19.73 -6.98
C PRO A 440 -23.02 19.60 -8.38
N GLU A 441 -23.89 18.62 -8.60
CA GLU A 441 -24.48 18.32 -9.90
C GLU A 441 -25.21 19.52 -10.49
N ASP A 442 -26.01 20.22 -9.69
CA ASP A 442 -26.80 21.38 -10.09
C ASP A 442 -25.97 22.64 -10.42
N GLU A 443 -24.69 22.68 -9.98
CA GLU A 443 -23.78 23.79 -10.24
C GLU A 443 -22.76 23.50 -11.36
N TYR A 444 -22.66 22.25 -11.79
CA TYR A 444 -21.59 21.83 -12.68
C TYR A 444 -21.59 22.56 -14.02
N GLU A 445 -22.77 22.76 -14.64
CA GLU A 445 -22.87 23.48 -15.94
C GLU A 445 -22.31 24.89 -15.85
N GLN A 446 -22.56 25.59 -14.74
CA GLN A 446 -22.06 26.97 -14.53
C GLN A 446 -20.55 26.98 -14.27
N ARG A 447 -20.00 25.93 -13.66
CA ARG A 447 -18.57 25.84 -13.28
C ARG A 447 -17.70 25.16 -14.34
N SER A 448 -18.26 24.40 -15.24
CA SER A 448 -17.54 23.61 -16.25
C SER A 448 -16.60 24.49 -17.10
N GLY A 449 -17.07 25.64 -17.57
CA GLY A 449 -16.24 26.58 -18.32
C GLY A 449 -15.05 27.14 -17.52
N TYR A 450 -15.23 27.35 -16.23
CA TYR A 450 -14.14 27.75 -15.32
C TYR A 450 -13.12 26.63 -15.16
N TYR A 451 -13.57 25.40 -14.91
CA TYR A 451 -12.68 24.24 -14.80
C TYR A 451 -11.89 23.98 -16.08
N GLU A 452 -12.51 24.16 -17.24
CA GLU A 452 -11.78 24.09 -18.52
C GLU A 452 -10.68 25.16 -18.64
N GLN A 453 -10.92 26.39 -18.15
CA GLN A 453 -9.91 27.44 -18.13
C GLN A 453 -8.74 27.06 -17.23
N VAL A 454 -9.02 26.50 -16.05
CA VAL A 454 -7.98 26.00 -15.13
C VAL A 454 -7.14 24.92 -15.82
N VAL A 455 -7.77 23.92 -16.44
CA VAL A 455 -7.06 22.86 -17.16
C VAL A 455 -6.19 23.42 -18.30
N ARG A 456 -6.71 24.41 -19.07
CA ARG A 456 -5.94 25.06 -20.14
C ARG A 456 -4.76 25.90 -19.62
N SER A 457 -4.82 26.37 -18.38
CA SER A 457 -3.75 27.15 -17.76
C SER A 457 -2.57 26.32 -17.27
N ILE A 458 -2.72 24.99 -17.20
CA ILE A 458 -1.67 24.10 -16.71
C ILE A 458 -0.41 24.21 -17.58
N ARG A 459 0.73 24.36 -16.91
CA ARG A 459 2.07 24.31 -17.50
C ARG A 459 2.93 23.38 -16.66
N PHE A 460 3.68 22.52 -17.31
CA PHE A 460 4.70 21.69 -16.66
C PHE A 460 6.08 22.37 -16.82
N GLN A 461 6.90 22.24 -15.79
CA GLN A 461 8.24 22.81 -15.72
C GLN A 461 9.32 21.77 -16.03
#